data_8d2948274d0a6a8d049393d6b69911f1
#
_entry.id   8d2948274d0a6a8d049393d6b69911f1
#
_cell.length_a   1.000
_cell.length_b   1.000
_cell.length_c   1.000
_cell.angle_alpha   90.00
_cell.angle_beta   90.00
_cell.angle_gamma   90.00
#
_symmetry.space_group_name_H-M   'P 1'
#
loop_
_entity.id
_entity.type
_entity.pdbx_description
1 polymer ?
#
loop_
_entity_poly.entity_id
_entity_poly.type
_entity_poly.pdbx_seq_one_letter_code
_entity_poly.pdbx_strand_id
1 'polypeptide(L)'
;LNPDHTAKVKAVFKSIENCYNMNVTRENIDALNATVRIDIAKADYEEKVEKKLREYRRTASIKGFRPGHVPMQMIKKLYGTSVLVDEINTIVSESLSDYIKNENLDILGDPMPKDDGHTFDPEKSDEFTFTFELGLAPEFEVDLSKKQKLTRYLIEPDTKMVADYVDNYARRHGQFITAEAAEEKRS
;
A
#
# COMPACT_ATOMS: atom_id res chain seq x y z
N LEU A 1 -24.79 23.58 23.30
CA LEU A 1 -24.43 22.91 22.06
C LEU A 1 -25.46 23.30 21.01
N ASN A 2 -25.01 24.03 20.00
CA ASN A 2 -25.84 24.71 19.02
C ASN A 2 -26.37 23.68 18.00
N PRO A 3 -27.68 23.48 17.86
CA PRO A 3 -28.26 22.45 16.96
C PRO A 3 -27.92 22.67 15.48
N ASP A 4 -27.54 23.88 15.09
CA ASP A 4 -27.13 24.24 13.72
C ASP A 4 -25.77 23.63 13.31
N HIS A 5 -24.89 23.36 14.28
CA HIS A 5 -23.58 22.77 13.98
C HIS A 5 -23.69 21.29 13.67
N THR A 6 -24.61 20.59 14.35
CA THR A 6 -24.86 19.15 14.13
C THR A 6 -25.54 18.89 12.79
N ALA A 7 -26.42 19.80 12.35
CA ALA A 7 -27.08 19.71 11.07
C ALA A 7 -26.11 19.96 9.90
N LYS A 8 -25.20 20.95 10.04
CA LYS A 8 -24.15 21.22 9.05
C LYS A 8 -23.12 20.08 8.94
N VAL A 9 -22.72 19.51 10.07
CA VAL A 9 -21.81 18.35 10.07
C VAL A 9 -22.48 17.13 9.43
N LYS A 10 -23.76 16.85 9.74
CA LYS A 10 -24.53 15.78 9.07
C LYS A 10 -24.74 16.03 7.57
N ALA A 11 -24.93 17.28 7.15
CA ALA A 11 -25.07 17.62 5.73
C ALA A 11 -23.74 17.47 4.97
N VAL A 12 -22.61 17.80 5.59
CA VAL A 12 -21.27 17.56 5.02
C VAL A 12 -20.96 16.08 4.98
N PHE A 13 -21.30 15.31 6.03
CA PHE A 13 -21.16 13.84 6.01
C PHE A 13 -22.02 13.20 4.91
N LYS A 14 -23.27 13.63 4.76
CA LYS A 14 -24.17 13.15 3.69
C LYS A 14 -23.73 13.55 2.28
N SER A 15 -22.95 14.64 2.15
CA SER A 15 -22.33 15.07 0.88
C SER A 15 -21.07 14.26 0.54
N ILE A 16 -20.42 13.66 1.55
CA ILE A 16 -19.26 12.78 1.37
C ILE A 16 -19.71 11.35 1.02
N GLU A 17 -20.85 10.90 1.54
CA GLU A 17 -21.46 9.60 1.19
C GLU A 17 -21.90 9.50 -0.28
N ASN A 18 -21.99 10.61 -1.00
CA ASN A 18 -22.49 10.64 -2.37
C ASN A 18 -21.39 10.63 -3.44
N CYS A 19 -20.10 10.43 -3.06
CA CYS A 19 -19.00 10.47 -4.01
C CYS A 19 -18.60 9.12 -4.61
N TYR A 20 -18.94 7.99 -3.97
CA TYR A 20 -18.64 6.65 -4.48
C TYR A 20 -19.78 5.69 -4.17
N ASN A 21 -20.70 5.54 -5.14
CA ASN A 21 -21.77 4.54 -5.06
C ASN A 21 -21.26 3.15 -5.49
N MET A 22 -19.98 2.86 -5.16
CA MET A 22 -19.39 1.57 -5.46
C MET A 22 -19.86 0.53 -4.44
N ASN A 23 -20.29 -0.63 -4.95
CA ASN A 23 -20.65 -1.75 -4.11
C ASN A 23 -19.37 -2.42 -3.59
N VAL A 24 -19.01 -2.10 -2.35
CA VAL A 24 -17.95 -2.82 -1.62
C VAL A 24 -18.60 -3.83 -0.70
N THR A 25 -18.32 -5.09 -0.93
CA THR A 25 -18.85 -6.20 -0.10
C THR A 25 -17.69 -6.89 0.62
N ARG A 26 -17.89 -7.19 1.90
CA ARG A 26 -16.92 -7.92 2.72
C ARG A 26 -17.48 -9.29 3.09
N GLU A 27 -16.66 -10.30 2.94
CA GLU A 27 -16.91 -11.66 3.39
C GLU A 27 -15.81 -12.08 4.35
N ASN A 28 -16.18 -12.43 5.60
CA ASN A 28 -15.21 -12.94 6.55
C ASN A 28 -15.05 -14.44 6.32
N ILE A 29 -13.86 -14.89 5.99
CA ILE A 29 -13.53 -16.31 5.82
C ILE A 29 -13.34 -16.95 7.20
N ASP A 30 -12.58 -16.28 8.07
CA ASP A 30 -12.35 -16.66 9.46
C ASP A 30 -12.09 -15.41 10.34
N ALA A 31 -11.67 -15.61 11.58
CA ALA A 31 -11.42 -14.53 12.53
C ALA A 31 -10.26 -13.60 12.14
N LEU A 32 -9.33 -14.09 11.30
CA LEU A 32 -8.11 -13.39 10.92
C LEU A 32 -8.06 -13.06 9.43
N ASN A 33 -8.97 -13.61 8.63
CA ASN A 33 -8.97 -13.42 7.18
C ASN A 33 -10.33 -12.96 6.68
N ALA A 34 -10.32 -11.94 5.86
CA ALA A 34 -11.50 -11.43 5.19
C ALA A 34 -11.21 -11.22 3.71
N THR A 35 -12.25 -11.35 2.90
CA THR A 35 -12.22 -11.00 1.48
C THR A 35 -13.07 -9.77 1.25
N VAL A 36 -12.53 -8.80 0.54
CA VAL A 36 -13.25 -7.60 0.11
C VAL A 36 -13.39 -7.63 -1.40
N ARG A 37 -14.62 -7.54 -1.86
CA ARG A 37 -14.98 -7.46 -3.27
C ARG A 37 -15.44 -6.04 -3.60
N ILE A 38 -14.90 -5.48 -4.67
CA ILE A 38 -15.21 -4.15 -5.17
C ILE A 38 -15.75 -4.30 -6.57
N ASP A 39 -17.01 -3.90 -6.78
CA ASP A 39 -17.65 -3.88 -8.07
C ASP A 39 -17.68 -2.44 -8.60
N ILE A 40 -17.11 -2.21 -9.78
CA ILE A 40 -16.99 -0.91 -10.43
C ILE A 40 -17.85 -0.91 -11.67
N ALA A 41 -18.81 0.03 -11.74
CA ALA A 41 -19.64 0.25 -12.90
C ALA A 41 -19.07 1.35 -13.80
N LYS A 42 -19.52 1.39 -15.05
CA LYS A 42 -19.10 2.39 -16.05
C LYS A 42 -19.25 3.83 -15.57
N ALA A 43 -20.33 4.12 -14.84
CA ALA A 43 -20.61 5.46 -14.32
C ALA A 43 -19.54 5.98 -13.38
N ASP A 44 -18.81 5.08 -12.68
CA ASP A 44 -17.85 5.44 -11.65
C ASP A 44 -16.52 5.94 -12.23
N TYR A 45 -16.15 5.49 -13.43
CA TYR A 45 -14.88 5.83 -14.06
C TYR A 45 -15.01 6.68 -15.34
N GLU A 46 -16.14 6.70 -16.03
CA GLU A 46 -16.28 7.33 -17.35
C GLU A 46 -15.91 8.82 -17.34
N GLU A 47 -16.38 9.57 -16.34
CA GLU A 47 -16.08 11.00 -16.22
C GLU A 47 -14.59 11.25 -15.94
N LYS A 48 -13.98 10.45 -15.07
CA LYS A 48 -12.55 10.55 -14.71
C LYS A 48 -11.68 10.25 -15.93
N VAL A 49 -12.00 9.16 -16.64
CA VAL A 49 -11.28 8.77 -17.86
C VAL A 49 -11.40 9.85 -18.94
N GLU A 50 -12.59 10.42 -19.17
CA GLU A 50 -12.75 11.50 -20.13
C GLU A 50 -11.93 12.75 -19.75
N LYS A 51 -11.92 13.11 -18.46
CA LYS A 51 -11.13 14.23 -17.97
C LYS A 51 -9.64 14.02 -18.22
N LYS A 52 -9.13 12.85 -17.90
CA LYS A 52 -7.73 12.47 -18.15
C LYS A 52 -7.38 12.47 -19.65
N LEU A 53 -8.23 11.93 -20.49
CA LEU A 53 -8.03 11.96 -21.93
C LEU A 53 -8.00 13.39 -22.51
N ARG A 54 -8.79 14.32 -21.94
CA ARG A 54 -8.75 15.73 -22.28
C ARG A 54 -7.44 16.39 -21.86
N GLU A 55 -6.87 16.00 -20.71
CA GLU A 55 -5.55 16.45 -20.24
C GLU A 55 -4.43 15.91 -21.15
N TYR A 56 -4.47 14.60 -21.46
CA TYR A 56 -3.53 14.00 -22.42
C TYR A 56 -3.56 14.67 -23.78
N ARG A 57 -4.76 15.04 -24.29
CA ARG A 57 -4.89 15.78 -25.55
C ARG A 57 -4.11 17.08 -25.57
N ARG A 58 -3.99 17.78 -24.43
CA ARG A 58 -3.27 19.07 -24.33
C ARG A 58 -1.76 18.89 -24.41
N THR A 59 -1.26 17.78 -23.90
CA THR A 59 0.18 17.49 -23.76
C THR A 59 0.71 16.57 -24.85
N ALA A 60 -0.14 15.76 -25.47
CA ALA A 60 0.27 14.78 -26.47
C ALA A 60 0.90 15.43 -27.71
N SER A 61 2.08 14.96 -28.05
CA SER A 61 2.78 15.31 -29.28
C SER A 61 2.70 14.12 -30.25
N ILE A 62 1.90 14.25 -31.31
CA ILE A 62 1.71 13.21 -32.31
C ILE A 62 2.16 13.76 -33.67
N LYS A 63 2.98 12.98 -34.41
CA LYS A 63 3.46 13.38 -35.76
C LYS A 63 2.28 13.76 -36.65
N GLY A 64 2.36 14.94 -37.24
CA GLY A 64 1.32 15.49 -38.12
C GLY A 64 0.27 16.37 -37.45
N PHE A 65 0.32 16.52 -36.14
CA PHE A 65 -0.60 17.38 -35.40
C PHE A 65 0.14 18.35 -34.47
N ARG A 66 -0.38 19.57 -34.39
CA ARG A 66 0.09 20.55 -33.42
C ARG A 66 -0.32 20.11 -32.02
N PRO A 67 0.55 20.24 -30.98
CA PRO A 67 0.17 19.95 -29.61
C PRO A 67 -1.13 20.63 -29.19
N GLY A 68 -2.04 19.90 -28.56
CA GLY A 68 -3.36 20.38 -28.17
C GLY A 68 -4.45 20.32 -29.24
N HIS A 69 -4.12 20.09 -30.52
CA HIS A 69 -5.06 20.04 -31.63
C HIS A 69 -5.31 18.63 -32.19
N VAL A 70 -4.87 17.61 -31.49
CA VAL A 70 -5.12 16.21 -31.86
C VAL A 70 -6.62 15.88 -31.72
N PRO A 71 -7.24 15.20 -32.71
CA PRO A 71 -8.62 14.74 -32.58
C PRO A 71 -8.80 13.79 -31.42
N MET A 72 -9.88 13.95 -30.62
CA MET A 72 -10.14 13.14 -29.44
C MET A 72 -10.24 11.64 -29.75
N GLN A 73 -10.79 11.27 -30.91
CA GLN A 73 -10.86 9.87 -31.34
C GLN A 73 -9.50 9.21 -31.48
N MET A 74 -8.48 9.98 -31.92
CA MET A 74 -7.12 9.48 -32.04
C MET A 74 -6.47 9.29 -30.66
N ILE A 75 -6.73 10.22 -29.73
CA ILE A 75 -6.27 10.10 -28.34
C ILE A 75 -6.93 8.88 -27.68
N LYS A 76 -8.24 8.72 -27.82
CA LYS A 76 -8.97 7.53 -27.31
C LYS A 76 -8.39 6.23 -27.85
N LYS A 77 -8.06 6.19 -29.15
CA LYS A 77 -7.49 4.98 -29.77
C LYS A 77 -6.07 4.66 -29.31
N LEU A 78 -5.25 5.67 -29.06
CA LEU A 78 -3.84 5.48 -28.69
C LEU A 78 -3.62 5.30 -27.18
N TYR A 79 -4.40 6.01 -26.36
CA TYR A 79 -4.20 6.08 -24.92
C TYR A 79 -5.41 5.63 -24.12
N GLY A 80 -6.54 5.36 -24.76
CA GLY A 80 -7.80 5.06 -24.09
C GLY A 80 -7.71 3.89 -23.13
N THR A 81 -7.16 2.76 -23.58
CA THR A 81 -7.04 1.55 -22.78
C THR A 81 -6.08 1.76 -21.59
N SER A 82 -4.92 2.40 -21.84
CA SER A 82 -3.95 2.67 -20.75
C SER A 82 -4.54 3.60 -19.69
N VAL A 83 -5.19 4.69 -20.12
CA VAL A 83 -5.83 5.64 -19.19
C VAL A 83 -6.96 4.98 -18.41
N LEU A 84 -7.75 4.12 -19.06
CA LEU A 84 -8.81 3.36 -18.41
C LEU A 84 -8.25 2.45 -17.30
N VAL A 85 -7.21 1.68 -17.60
CA VAL A 85 -6.55 0.80 -16.62
C VAL A 85 -6.00 1.61 -15.44
N ASP A 86 -5.31 2.71 -15.71
CA ASP A 86 -4.73 3.57 -14.69
C ASP A 86 -5.80 4.18 -13.77
N GLU A 87 -6.90 4.66 -14.34
CA GLU A 87 -8.00 5.23 -13.55
C GLU A 87 -8.74 4.17 -12.73
N ILE A 88 -8.98 2.98 -13.29
CA ILE A 88 -9.60 1.87 -12.54
C ILE A 88 -8.71 1.48 -11.36
N ASN A 89 -7.40 1.32 -11.56
CA ASN A 89 -6.47 1.00 -10.47
C ASN A 89 -6.47 2.07 -9.38
N THR A 90 -6.53 3.34 -9.76
CA THR A 90 -6.62 4.45 -8.83
C THR A 90 -7.92 4.38 -8.02
N ILE A 91 -9.04 4.19 -8.69
CA ILE A 91 -10.37 4.08 -8.07
C ILE A 91 -10.42 2.91 -7.09
N VAL A 92 -9.93 1.73 -7.49
CA VAL A 92 -9.87 0.54 -6.63
C VAL A 92 -9.06 0.81 -5.37
N SER A 93 -7.87 1.39 -5.53
CA SER A 93 -6.97 1.69 -4.40
C SER A 93 -7.57 2.71 -3.43
N GLU A 94 -8.19 3.77 -3.96
CA GLU A 94 -8.88 4.79 -3.16
C GLU A 94 -10.05 4.17 -2.39
N SER A 95 -10.90 3.41 -3.08
CA SER A 95 -12.10 2.78 -2.49
C SER A 95 -11.75 1.77 -1.40
N LEU A 96 -10.73 0.95 -1.64
CA LEU A 96 -10.24 -0.02 -0.67
C LEU A 96 -9.66 0.68 0.58
N SER A 97 -8.86 1.73 0.38
CA SER A 97 -8.30 2.51 1.47
C SER A 97 -9.36 3.22 2.31
N ASP A 98 -10.37 3.78 1.63
CA ASP A 98 -11.48 4.46 2.30
C ASP A 98 -12.38 3.47 3.03
N TYR A 99 -12.61 2.29 2.46
CA TYR A 99 -13.35 1.22 3.12
C TYR A 99 -12.67 0.78 4.42
N ILE A 100 -11.36 0.49 4.37
CA ILE A 100 -10.56 0.08 5.54
C ILE A 100 -10.62 1.14 6.65
N LYS A 101 -10.51 2.43 6.29
CA LYS A 101 -10.58 3.54 7.24
C LYS A 101 -11.98 3.72 7.84
N ASN A 102 -13.03 3.62 7.02
CA ASN A 102 -14.42 3.84 7.47
C ASN A 102 -14.88 2.72 8.40
N GLU A 103 -14.50 1.49 8.10
CA GLU A 103 -14.79 0.32 8.95
C GLU A 103 -13.82 0.18 10.14
N ASN A 104 -12.83 1.07 10.26
CA ASN A 104 -11.77 1.02 11.29
C ASN A 104 -11.15 -0.37 11.39
N LEU A 105 -10.81 -0.97 10.25
CA LEU A 105 -10.22 -2.30 10.20
C LEU A 105 -8.73 -2.23 10.50
N ASP A 106 -8.30 -2.94 11.54
CA ASP A 106 -6.88 -3.16 11.80
C ASP A 106 -6.39 -4.31 10.94
N ILE A 107 -5.68 -3.97 9.85
CA ILE A 107 -5.14 -4.94 8.91
C ILE A 107 -3.67 -5.24 9.17
N LEU A 108 -3.27 -6.50 8.95
CA LEU A 108 -1.88 -6.96 8.99
C LEU A 108 -1.31 -7.01 7.56
N GLY A 109 -0.49 -6.04 7.24
CA GLY A 109 0.11 -5.93 5.91
C GLY A 109 -0.81 -5.29 4.86
N ASP A 110 -0.37 -5.34 3.60
CA ASP A 110 -1.12 -4.78 2.48
C ASP A 110 -2.17 -5.76 1.96
N PRO A 111 -3.32 -5.25 1.47
CA PRO A 111 -4.33 -6.07 0.80
C PRO A 111 -3.74 -6.82 -0.40
N MET A 112 -3.99 -8.12 -0.49
CA MET A 112 -3.50 -8.94 -1.60
C MET A 112 -4.60 -9.14 -2.65
N PRO A 113 -4.35 -8.82 -3.93
CA PRO A 113 -5.31 -9.12 -4.97
C PRO A 113 -5.45 -10.63 -5.13
N LYS A 114 -6.70 -11.11 -5.16
CA LYS A 114 -7.02 -12.50 -5.44
C LYS A 114 -7.29 -12.67 -6.92
N ASP A 115 -6.62 -13.63 -7.53
CA ASP A 115 -6.89 -13.99 -8.92
C ASP A 115 -8.10 -14.94 -8.97
N ASP A 116 -9.27 -14.36 -9.14
CA ASP A 116 -10.53 -15.11 -9.26
C ASP A 116 -10.76 -15.66 -10.69
N GLY A 117 -9.74 -15.59 -11.55
CA GLY A 117 -9.83 -16.04 -12.94
C GLY A 117 -10.68 -15.12 -13.83
N HIS A 118 -11.10 -13.96 -13.32
CA HIS A 118 -11.76 -12.93 -14.14
C HIS A 118 -10.71 -12.21 -14.98
N THR A 119 -10.73 -12.47 -16.27
CA THR A 119 -9.83 -11.78 -17.20
C THR A 119 -10.29 -10.31 -17.29
N PHE A 120 -9.45 -9.40 -16.84
CA PHE A 120 -9.66 -7.97 -17.05
C PHE A 120 -9.57 -7.67 -18.56
N ASP A 121 -10.70 -7.50 -19.21
CA ASP A 121 -10.76 -7.18 -20.63
C ASP A 121 -11.51 -5.84 -20.82
N PRO A 122 -10.78 -4.73 -20.88
CA PRO A 122 -11.35 -3.39 -20.95
C PRO A 122 -12.07 -3.10 -22.29
N GLU A 123 -11.93 -3.99 -23.28
CA GLU A 123 -12.60 -3.82 -24.58
C GLU A 123 -13.96 -4.54 -24.63
N LYS A 124 -14.18 -5.54 -23.76
CA LYS A 124 -15.40 -6.36 -23.78
C LYS A 124 -16.35 -6.10 -22.64
N SER A 125 -15.88 -5.54 -21.52
CA SER A 125 -16.66 -5.36 -20.31
C SER A 125 -16.69 -3.89 -19.90
N ASP A 126 -17.86 -3.39 -19.53
CA ASP A 126 -18.07 -2.07 -18.95
C ASP A 126 -18.12 -2.13 -17.40
N GLU A 127 -18.14 -3.33 -16.83
CA GLU A 127 -18.18 -3.59 -15.38
C GLU A 127 -16.99 -4.43 -14.97
N PHE A 128 -16.36 -4.07 -13.87
CA PHE A 128 -15.17 -4.74 -13.36
C PHE A 128 -15.35 -5.10 -11.90
N THR A 129 -14.95 -6.32 -11.56
CA THR A 129 -14.95 -6.83 -10.19
C THR A 129 -13.53 -7.13 -9.77
N PHE A 130 -13.13 -6.62 -8.61
CA PHE A 130 -11.83 -6.90 -8.00
C PHE A 130 -12.02 -7.48 -6.62
N THR A 131 -11.29 -8.55 -6.32
CA THR A 131 -11.34 -9.24 -5.04
C THR A 131 -9.99 -9.12 -4.36
N PHE A 132 -10.00 -8.75 -3.06
CA PHE A 132 -8.80 -8.59 -2.24
C PHE A 132 -8.92 -9.44 -0.99
N GLU A 133 -7.82 -10.10 -0.64
CA GLU A 133 -7.69 -10.80 0.64
C GLU A 133 -7.02 -9.88 1.66
N LEU A 134 -7.63 -9.78 2.84
CA LEU A 134 -7.18 -8.98 3.97
C LEU A 134 -6.81 -9.87 5.15
N GLY A 135 -5.62 -9.68 5.71
CA GLY A 135 -5.30 -10.20 7.03
C GLY A 135 -5.78 -9.23 8.11
N LEU A 136 -6.59 -9.69 9.04
CA LEU A 136 -7.09 -8.88 10.15
C LEU A 136 -6.22 -9.07 11.38
N ALA A 137 -6.00 -7.99 12.15
CA ALA A 137 -5.33 -8.08 13.42
C ALA A 137 -6.26 -8.75 14.45
N PRO A 138 -5.76 -9.74 15.24
CA PRO A 138 -6.55 -10.33 16.28
C PRO A 138 -6.77 -9.33 17.43
N GLU A 139 -7.99 -9.28 17.96
CA GLU A 139 -8.25 -8.60 19.22
C GLU A 139 -7.73 -9.47 20.37
N PHE A 140 -6.86 -8.91 21.20
CA PHE A 140 -6.35 -9.60 22.37
C PHE A 140 -6.25 -8.67 23.58
N GLU A 141 -6.57 -9.19 24.74
CA GLU A 141 -6.36 -8.51 26.00
C GLU A 141 -5.05 -8.96 26.64
N VAL A 142 -4.21 -8.00 27.02
CA VAL A 142 -2.96 -8.29 27.71
C VAL A 142 -3.18 -8.16 29.22
N ASP A 143 -3.15 -9.29 29.94
CA ASP A 143 -3.16 -9.28 31.40
C ASP A 143 -1.73 -9.04 31.92
N LEU A 144 -1.47 -7.81 32.37
CA LEU A 144 -0.21 -7.40 33.00
C LEU A 144 -0.24 -7.61 34.53
N SER A 145 -0.81 -8.71 35.01
CA SER A 145 -0.86 -8.99 36.43
C SER A 145 0.52 -9.23 37.03
N LYS A 146 0.69 -8.88 38.34
CA LYS A 146 1.95 -9.10 39.08
C LYS A 146 2.35 -10.58 39.19
N LYS A 147 1.50 -11.51 38.74
CA LYS A 147 1.77 -12.96 38.75
C LYS A 147 2.64 -13.41 37.56
N GLN A 148 2.76 -12.59 36.51
CA GLN A 148 3.55 -12.95 35.34
C GLN A 148 5.04 -12.70 35.65
N LYS A 149 5.83 -13.77 35.53
CA LYS A 149 7.27 -13.72 35.71
C LYS A 149 7.94 -13.52 34.34
N LEU A 150 8.61 -12.40 34.17
CA LEU A 150 9.45 -12.13 33.01
C LEU A 150 10.90 -12.49 33.32
N THR A 151 11.50 -13.35 32.52
CA THR A 151 12.92 -13.67 32.62
C THR A 151 13.72 -12.58 31.90
N ARG A 152 14.51 -11.84 32.66
CA ARG A 152 15.47 -10.88 32.10
C ARG A 152 16.83 -11.54 32.03
N TYR A 153 17.37 -11.67 30.85
CA TYR A 153 18.74 -12.12 30.64
C TYR A 153 19.70 -10.95 30.80
N LEU A 154 20.69 -11.11 31.68
CA LEU A 154 21.81 -10.19 31.79
C LEU A 154 23.00 -10.81 31.03
N ILE A 155 23.43 -10.12 29.99
CA ILE A 155 24.58 -10.58 29.20
C ILE A 155 25.83 -9.96 29.79
N GLU A 156 26.70 -10.81 30.37
CA GLU A 156 28.01 -10.40 30.87
C GLU A 156 29.06 -10.93 29.90
N PRO A 157 29.89 -10.03 29.33
CA PRO A 157 30.96 -10.46 28.45
C PRO A 157 32.06 -11.17 29.28
N ASP A 158 32.51 -12.33 28.81
CA ASP A 158 33.66 -13.05 29.37
C ASP A 158 34.97 -12.26 29.15
N THR A 159 35.90 -12.34 30.08
CA THR A 159 37.20 -11.67 29.98
C THR A 159 37.96 -12.06 28.72
N LYS A 160 37.79 -13.31 28.27
CA LYS A 160 38.39 -13.80 27.02
C LYS A 160 37.78 -13.10 25.81
N MET A 161 36.44 -12.95 25.76
CA MET A 161 35.75 -12.24 24.66
C MET A 161 36.20 -10.78 24.58
N VAL A 162 36.38 -10.12 25.72
CA VAL A 162 36.89 -8.74 25.78
C VAL A 162 38.33 -8.67 25.25
N ALA A 163 39.22 -9.59 25.66
CA ALA A 163 40.60 -9.65 25.21
C ALA A 163 40.68 -9.91 23.69
N ASP A 164 39.90 -10.89 23.17
CA ASP A 164 39.86 -11.21 21.76
C ASP A 164 39.31 -10.02 20.93
N TYR A 165 38.34 -9.30 21.47
CA TYR A 165 37.80 -8.11 20.82
C TYR A 165 38.85 -6.99 20.75
N VAL A 166 39.55 -6.72 21.86
CA VAL A 166 40.62 -5.70 21.92
C VAL A 166 41.75 -6.06 20.96
N ASP A 167 42.18 -7.33 20.91
CA ASP A 167 43.20 -7.80 19.99
C ASP A 167 42.80 -7.62 18.52
N ASN A 168 41.57 -7.98 18.18
CA ASN A 168 41.06 -7.80 16.85
C ASN A 168 40.92 -6.31 16.45
N TYR A 169 40.54 -5.47 17.41
CA TYR A 169 40.45 -4.02 17.19
C TYR A 169 41.85 -3.43 16.98
N ALA A 170 42.80 -3.82 17.82
CA ALA A 170 44.21 -3.38 17.72
C ALA A 170 44.85 -3.79 16.39
N ARG A 171 44.60 -5.01 15.92
CA ARG A 171 45.06 -5.47 14.60
C ARG A 171 44.49 -4.67 13.43
N ARG A 172 43.22 -4.28 13.51
CA ARG A 172 42.60 -3.48 12.45
C ARG A 172 43.08 -2.04 12.37
N HIS A 173 43.44 -1.46 13.51
CA HIS A 173 43.88 -0.07 13.63
C HIS A 173 45.40 0.08 13.89
N GLY A 174 46.14 -1.03 13.94
CA GLY A 174 47.57 -1.05 14.07
C GLY A 174 48.29 -0.54 12.81
N GLN A 175 49.48 0.04 13.01
CA GLN A 175 50.35 0.42 11.90
C GLN A 175 51.35 -0.72 11.63
N PHE A 176 51.54 -1.01 10.34
CA PHE A 176 52.58 -1.96 9.94
C PHE A 176 53.96 -1.31 10.09
N ILE A 177 54.80 -1.94 10.93
CA ILE A 177 56.19 -1.54 11.10
C ILE A 177 57.06 -2.61 10.43
N THR A 178 57.99 -2.18 9.58
CA THR A 178 58.97 -3.09 8.97
C THR A 178 59.97 -3.53 10.04
N ALA A 179 59.99 -4.83 10.37
CA ALA A 179 60.96 -5.40 11.29
C ALA A 179 62.12 -6.04 10.51
N GLU A 180 63.35 -5.81 10.96
CA GLU A 180 64.55 -6.38 10.30
C GLU A 180 64.70 -7.89 10.53
N ALA A 181 64.03 -8.47 11.52
CA ALA A 181 63.94 -9.90 11.75
C ALA A 181 62.58 -10.28 12.32
N ALA A 182 62.01 -11.39 11.88
CA ALA A 182 60.79 -11.96 12.47
C ALA A 182 61.17 -12.68 13.77
N GLU A 183 60.77 -12.14 14.93
CA GLU A 183 60.82 -12.90 16.17
C GLU A 183 59.74 -13.98 16.17
N GLU A 184 60.18 -15.25 16.12
CA GLU A 184 59.30 -16.40 16.26
C GLU A 184 58.76 -16.46 17.69
N LYS A 185 57.56 -16.00 17.92
CA LYS A 185 56.89 -16.16 19.20
C LYS A 185 56.45 -17.62 19.33
N ARG A 186 57.31 -18.43 19.98
CA ARG A 186 56.94 -19.79 20.39
C ARG A 186 55.86 -19.72 21.43
N SER A 187 54.74 -20.35 21.17
CA SER A 187 53.58 -20.57 22.07
C SER A 187 53.98 -21.50 23.22
#